data_5fe68dcb207000d4ddbd598c97df69d2
#
_entry.id   5fe68dcb207000d4ddbd598c97df69d2
#
_cell.length_a   1.000
_cell.length_b   1.000
_cell.length_c   1.000
_cell.angle_alpha   90.00
_cell.angle_beta   90.00
_cell.angle_gamma   90.00
#
_symmetry.space_group_name_H-M   'P 1'
#
loop_
_entity.id
_entity.type
_entity.pdbx_description
1 polymer ?
#
loop_
_entity_poly.entity_id
_entity_poly.type
_entity_poly.pdbx_seq_one_letter_code
_entity_poly.pdbx_strand_id
1 'polypeptide(L)'
;MSQRKAKIERETKETSISVEVNLDRYFVSSVSTTIGFLDHMLELFAMHSGIGFKIKAVGDTHVDEHHLVEDSGIAIGQALKEALGDKKGIVRYGHFLLPMDEALSYVALDLSGRSYLSYEVDLKFQKNGFNYDLIQEFFYALVNNVGVTLHIKMIKGRNNHHIVESVFKAFGHALGIAVLYSKSKKSILSTKGVL
;
A
#
# COMPACT_ATOMS: atom_id res chain seq x y z
N MET A 1 -19.30 10.25 13.82
CA MET A 1 -18.35 9.13 13.72
C MET A 1 -16.96 9.71 13.91
N SER A 2 -16.09 9.05 14.69
CA SER A 2 -14.67 9.45 14.78
C SER A 2 -14.04 9.30 13.39
N GLN A 3 -13.18 10.25 13.00
CA GLN A 3 -12.45 10.14 11.73
C GLN A 3 -11.50 8.93 11.78
N ARG A 4 -11.50 8.11 10.71
CA ARG A 4 -10.58 7.00 10.53
C ARG A 4 -9.23 7.54 10.05
N LYS A 5 -8.43 8.00 10.99
CA LYS A 5 -7.11 8.59 10.76
C LYS A 5 -6.09 8.04 11.74
N ALA A 6 -4.85 7.95 11.30
CA ALA A 6 -3.73 7.56 12.14
C ALA A 6 -2.47 8.32 11.76
N LYS A 7 -1.58 8.47 12.72
CA LYS A 7 -0.22 8.94 12.52
C LYS A 7 0.73 7.98 13.23
N ILE A 8 1.67 7.42 12.48
CA ILE A 8 2.72 6.54 12.99
C ILE A 8 4.06 7.24 12.88
N GLU A 9 4.82 7.18 13.93
CA GLU A 9 6.23 7.55 13.95
C GLU A 9 7.03 6.31 14.33
N ARG A 10 7.94 5.89 13.45
CA ARG A 10 8.79 4.73 13.62
C ARG A 10 10.25 5.19 13.51
N GLU A 11 11.01 4.89 14.54
CA GLU A 11 12.43 5.21 14.58
C GLU A 11 13.24 3.97 14.97
N THR A 12 14.27 3.69 14.20
CA THR A 12 15.26 2.63 14.45
C THR A 12 16.65 3.24 14.38
N LYS A 13 17.68 2.40 14.44
CA LYS A 13 19.05 2.86 14.18
C LYS A 13 19.32 3.12 12.70
N GLU A 14 18.48 2.60 11.81
CA GLU A 14 18.65 2.59 10.36
C GLU A 14 17.72 3.57 9.66
N THR A 15 16.50 3.77 10.20
CA THR A 15 15.47 4.59 9.55
C THR A 15 14.71 5.47 10.55
N SER A 16 14.19 6.61 10.07
CA SER A 16 13.24 7.48 10.77
C SER A 16 12.08 7.81 9.84
N ILE A 17 10.87 7.38 10.20
CA ILE A 17 9.70 7.40 9.33
C ILE A 17 8.48 7.96 10.06
N SER A 18 7.80 8.93 9.44
CA SER A 18 6.51 9.46 9.88
C SER A 18 5.48 9.26 8.78
N VAL A 19 4.37 8.57 9.09
CA VAL A 19 3.26 8.33 8.16
C VAL A 19 1.96 8.88 8.76
N GLU A 20 1.18 9.62 7.95
CA GLU A 20 -0.17 10.06 8.30
C GLU A 20 -1.15 9.56 7.23
N VAL A 21 -2.23 8.90 7.65
CA VAL A 21 -3.32 8.46 6.78
C VAL A 21 -4.67 8.98 7.28
N ASN A 22 -5.59 9.25 6.35
CA ASN A 22 -6.98 9.56 6.64
C ASN A 22 -7.88 8.86 5.60
N LEU A 23 -8.64 7.85 6.04
CA LEU A 23 -9.47 7.04 5.14
C LEU A 23 -10.77 7.73 4.73
N ASP A 24 -11.16 8.81 5.42
CA ASP A 24 -12.43 9.51 5.21
C ASP A 24 -12.27 10.84 4.47
N ARG A 25 -11.03 11.33 4.34
CA ARG A 25 -10.79 12.64 3.75
C ARG A 25 -9.51 12.62 2.92
N TYR A 26 -9.67 12.86 1.63
CA TYR A 26 -8.54 13.16 0.77
C TYR A 26 -7.94 14.53 1.16
N PHE A 27 -6.62 14.60 1.17
CA PHE A 27 -5.85 15.85 1.18
C PHE A 27 -4.64 15.70 0.24
N VAL A 28 -4.07 16.81 -0.18
CA VAL A 28 -2.90 16.77 -1.04
C VAL A 28 -1.79 15.96 -0.36
N SER A 29 -1.36 14.90 -1.02
CA SER A 29 -0.29 14.04 -0.52
C SER A 29 1.03 14.80 -0.43
N SER A 30 1.84 14.43 0.56
CA SER A 30 3.23 14.88 0.68
C SER A 30 4.06 13.63 0.90
N VAL A 31 4.88 13.30 -0.07
CA VAL A 31 5.72 12.09 -0.08
C VAL A 31 7.18 12.50 -0.19
N SER A 32 8.01 12.00 0.70
CA SER A 32 9.45 12.22 0.69
C SER A 32 10.15 11.08 1.42
N THR A 33 10.71 10.13 0.66
CA THR A 33 11.42 8.96 1.20
C THR A 33 12.92 8.99 0.87
N THR A 34 13.42 10.05 0.22
CA THR A 34 14.78 10.14 -0.33
C THR A 34 15.07 9.15 -1.47
N ILE A 35 14.12 8.26 -1.82
CA ILE A 35 14.19 7.34 -2.96
C ILE A 35 13.16 7.80 -4.00
N GLY A 36 13.60 8.52 -5.03
CA GLY A 36 12.68 9.16 -6.00
C GLY A 36 11.71 8.22 -6.70
N PHE A 37 12.10 6.96 -6.95
CA PHE A 37 11.19 5.97 -7.51
C PHE A 37 10.09 5.57 -6.53
N LEU A 38 10.42 5.36 -5.26
CA LEU A 38 9.43 5.04 -4.22
C LEU A 38 8.50 6.23 -3.99
N ASP A 39 9.02 7.47 -3.97
CA ASP A 39 8.20 8.68 -3.85
C ASP A 39 7.13 8.71 -4.95
N HIS A 40 7.53 8.50 -6.20
CA HIS A 40 6.61 8.46 -7.33
C HIS A 40 5.54 7.37 -7.18
N MET A 41 5.92 6.16 -6.77
CA MET A 41 4.95 5.07 -6.55
C MET A 41 3.96 5.36 -5.42
N LEU A 42 4.40 5.96 -4.33
CA LEU A 42 3.55 6.33 -3.19
C LEU A 42 2.62 7.52 -3.50
N GLU A 43 3.06 8.47 -4.33
CA GLU A 43 2.20 9.54 -4.86
C GLU A 43 1.06 8.98 -5.71
N LEU A 44 1.36 8.03 -6.60
CA LEU A 44 0.36 7.34 -7.41
C LEU A 44 -0.62 6.55 -6.53
N PHE A 45 -0.11 5.81 -5.55
CA PHE A 45 -0.95 5.12 -4.57
C PHE A 45 -1.90 6.09 -3.86
N ALA A 46 -1.40 7.21 -3.35
CA ALA A 46 -2.21 8.21 -2.65
C ALA A 46 -3.30 8.79 -3.56
N MET A 47 -2.93 9.18 -4.78
CA MET A 47 -3.86 9.75 -5.76
C MET A 47 -4.98 8.76 -6.12
N HIS A 48 -4.62 7.52 -6.42
CA HIS A 48 -5.57 6.51 -6.91
C HIS A 48 -6.39 5.85 -5.80
N SER A 49 -5.94 5.90 -4.55
CA SER A 49 -6.71 5.39 -3.42
C SER A 49 -7.82 6.35 -2.95
N GLY A 50 -7.66 7.66 -3.23
CA GLY A 50 -8.57 8.69 -2.74
C GLY A 50 -8.53 8.91 -1.22
N ILE A 51 -7.54 8.33 -0.52
CA ILE A 51 -7.31 8.58 0.90
C ILE A 51 -6.35 9.76 1.11
N GLY A 52 -6.41 10.41 2.27
CA GLY A 52 -5.37 11.35 2.69
C GLY A 52 -4.11 10.60 3.10
N PHE A 53 -2.95 10.98 2.53
CA PHE A 53 -1.70 10.27 2.75
C PHE A 53 -0.51 11.23 2.82
N LYS A 54 0.33 11.08 3.84
CA LYS A 54 1.64 11.74 3.94
C LYS A 54 2.67 10.75 4.45
N ILE A 55 3.87 10.84 3.92
CA ILE A 55 5.03 10.13 4.44
C ILE A 55 6.27 11.01 4.35
N LYS A 56 7.04 11.01 5.43
CA LYS A 56 8.42 11.50 5.45
C LYS A 56 9.28 10.37 6.00
N ALA A 57 10.26 9.93 5.22
CA ALA A 57 11.14 8.84 5.58
C ALA A 57 12.58 9.18 5.20
N VAL A 58 13.50 8.87 6.08
CA VAL A 58 14.95 8.94 5.83
C VAL A 58 15.59 7.68 6.40
N GLY A 59 16.65 7.21 5.78
CA GLY A 59 17.36 6.02 6.22
C GLY A 59 18.81 5.97 5.72
N ASP A 60 19.46 4.87 6.01
CA ASP A 60 20.85 4.58 5.71
C ASP A 60 21.07 4.14 4.25
N THR A 61 20.48 4.89 3.29
CA THR A 61 20.56 4.59 1.84
C THR A 61 22.00 4.54 1.28
N HIS A 62 23.00 4.93 2.07
CA HIS A 62 24.40 4.70 1.73
C HIS A 62 24.82 3.21 1.83
N VAL A 63 24.07 2.39 2.55
CA VAL A 63 24.20 0.92 2.57
C VAL A 63 23.49 0.35 1.33
N ASP A 64 22.18 0.48 1.30
CA ASP A 64 21.29 0.25 0.16
C ASP A 64 19.90 0.84 0.44
N GLU A 65 18.92 0.59 -0.45
CA GLU A 65 17.56 1.11 -0.30
C GLU A 65 16.65 0.16 0.52
N HIS A 66 17.12 -1.04 0.90
CA HIS A 66 16.30 -2.11 1.46
C HIS A 66 15.59 -1.71 2.75
N HIS A 67 16.35 -1.27 3.76
CA HIS A 67 15.80 -0.91 5.07
C HIS A 67 14.72 0.16 4.96
N LEU A 68 14.95 1.18 4.14
CA LEU A 68 14.02 2.28 4.00
C LEU A 68 12.72 1.87 3.26
N VAL A 69 12.83 1.01 2.25
CA VAL A 69 11.68 0.49 1.50
C VAL A 69 10.84 -0.44 2.38
N GLU A 70 11.46 -1.39 3.07
CA GLU A 70 10.77 -2.33 3.97
C GLU A 70 10.10 -1.59 5.13
N ASP A 71 10.84 -0.73 5.84
CA ASP A 71 10.34 0.03 6.99
C ASP A 71 9.23 1.02 6.60
N SER A 72 9.25 1.56 5.37
CA SER A 72 8.13 2.34 4.83
C SER A 72 6.87 1.47 4.68
N GLY A 73 7.00 0.25 4.19
CA GLY A 73 5.92 -0.73 4.13
C GLY A 73 5.35 -1.05 5.51
N ILE A 74 6.22 -1.26 6.52
CA ILE A 74 5.83 -1.48 7.92
C ILE A 74 5.01 -0.30 8.46
N ALA A 75 5.55 0.92 8.36
CA ALA A 75 4.91 2.12 8.91
C ALA A 75 3.57 2.42 8.24
N ILE A 76 3.48 2.27 6.91
CA ILE A 76 2.22 2.43 6.17
C ILE A 76 1.21 1.36 6.58
N GLY A 77 1.63 0.10 6.72
CA GLY A 77 0.79 -0.99 7.19
C GLY A 77 0.21 -0.74 8.59
N GLN A 78 1.03 -0.27 9.52
CA GLN A 78 0.61 0.11 10.88
C GLN A 78 -0.38 1.27 10.87
N ALA A 79 -0.12 2.32 10.07
CA ALA A 79 -1.02 3.47 9.95
C ALA A 79 -2.39 3.07 9.37
N LEU A 80 -2.41 2.24 8.34
CA LEU A 80 -3.65 1.70 7.77
C LEU A 80 -4.41 0.85 8.78
N LYS A 81 -3.73 -0.03 9.53
CA LYS A 81 -4.34 -0.87 10.56
C LYS A 81 -5.01 -0.04 11.65
N GLU A 82 -4.30 0.96 12.17
CA GLU A 82 -4.83 1.85 13.21
C GLU A 82 -6.02 2.67 12.69
N ALA A 83 -5.91 3.24 11.48
CA ALA A 83 -7.00 4.01 10.88
C ALA A 83 -8.24 3.15 10.58
N LEU A 84 -8.08 1.88 10.20
CA LEU A 84 -9.18 0.94 9.95
C LEU A 84 -9.95 0.57 11.22
N GLY A 85 -9.31 0.58 12.39
CA GLY A 85 -9.93 0.24 13.66
C GLY A 85 -10.62 -1.14 13.63
N ASP A 86 -11.88 -1.18 14.05
CA ASP A 86 -12.68 -2.41 14.14
C ASP A 86 -13.28 -2.88 12.80
N LYS A 87 -13.03 -2.15 11.72
CA LYS A 87 -13.49 -2.46 10.34
C LYS A 87 -15.01 -2.60 10.19
N LYS A 88 -15.79 -2.00 11.11
CA LYS A 88 -17.26 -2.05 11.02
C LYS A 88 -17.78 -1.24 9.83
N GLY A 89 -18.69 -1.86 9.09
CA GLY A 89 -19.44 -1.18 8.04
C GLY A 89 -18.63 -0.86 6.78
N ILE A 90 -17.38 -1.32 6.65
CA ILE A 90 -16.61 -1.15 5.41
C ILE A 90 -17.02 -2.15 4.33
N VAL A 91 -16.70 -1.84 3.07
CA VAL A 91 -16.88 -2.76 1.93
C VAL A 91 -16.02 -4.02 2.10
N ARG A 92 -14.83 -3.90 2.68
CA ARG A 92 -13.90 -4.97 3.03
C ARG A 92 -13.09 -5.52 1.86
N TYR A 93 -13.73 -5.78 0.72
CA TYR A 93 -13.08 -6.33 -0.47
C TYR A 93 -12.86 -5.23 -1.50
N GLY A 94 -11.73 -5.26 -2.16
CA GLY A 94 -11.45 -4.40 -3.30
C GLY A 94 -10.62 -5.12 -4.34
N HIS A 95 -10.87 -4.81 -5.59
CA HIS A 95 -10.06 -5.31 -6.69
C HIS A 95 -10.03 -4.30 -7.82
N PHE A 96 -8.96 -4.33 -8.62
CA PHE A 96 -8.84 -3.48 -9.78
C PHE A 96 -7.95 -4.12 -10.84
N LEU A 97 -8.36 -3.98 -12.09
CA LEU A 97 -7.58 -4.34 -13.27
C LEU A 97 -7.14 -3.05 -13.95
N LEU A 98 -5.85 -2.79 -14.01
CA LEU A 98 -5.31 -1.50 -14.45
C LEU A 98 -4.34 -1.64 -15.61
N PRO A 99 -4.65 -1.01 -16.78
CA PRO A 99 -3.71 -0.88 -17.87
C PRO A 99 -2.79 0.34 -17.67
N MET A 100 -1.53 0.20 -18.00
CA MET A 100 -0.54 1.26 -18.12
C MET A 100 0.30 1.02 -19.36
N ASP A 101 -0.04 1.67 -20.46
CA ASP A 101 0.50 1.41 -21.79
C ASP A 101 0.47 -0.11 -22.16
N GLU A 102 1.63 -0.76 -22.28
CA GLU A 102 1.72 -2.19 -22.57
C GLU A 102 1.60 -3.08 -21.33
N ALA A 103 1.65 -2.50 -20.12
CA ALA A 103 1.49 -3.22 -18.88
C ALA A 103 0.02 -3.35 -18.48
N LEU A 104 -0.34 -4.48 -17.91
CA LEU A 104 -1.65 -4.76 -17.36
C LEU A 104 -1.47 -5.56 -16.07
N SER A 105 -1.93 -4.99 -14.95
CA SER A 105 -1.84 -5.61 -13.62
C SER A 105 -3.22 -5.78 -13.00
N TYR A 106 -3.38 -6.83 -12.21
CA TYR A 106 -4.57 -7.12 -11.41
C TYR A 106 -4.20 -7.14 -9.94
N VAL A 107 -4.99 -6.44 -9.12
CA VAL A 107 -4.87 -6.45 -7.66
C VAL A 107 -6.22 -6.79 -7.04
N ALA A 108 -6.22 -7.72 -6.07
CA ALA A 108 -7.39 -8.04 -5.24
C ALA A 108 -6.99 -8.12 -3.77
N LEU A 109 -7.82 -7.58 -2.89
CA LEU A 109 -7.54 -7.60 -1.46
C LEU A 109 -8.79 -7.86 -0.59
N ASP A 110 -8.54 -8.44 0.59
CA ASP A 110 -9.51 -8.66 1.67
C ASP A 110 -8.94 -8.11 2.99
N LEU A 111 -9.57 -7.07 3.55
CA LEU A 111 -9.21 -6.49 4.86
C LEU A 111 -9.61 -7.41 6.02
N SER A 112 -9.24 -8.68 5.93
CA SER A 112 -9.67 -9.80 6.78
C SER A 112 -9.02 -9.86 8.17
N GLY A 113 -7.98 -9.07 8.44
CA GLY A 113 -7.15 -9.22 9.63
C GLY A 113 -6.08 -10.32 9.52
N ARG A 114 -6.04 -11.07 8.41
CA ARG A 114 -5.06 -12.14 8.15
C ARG A 114 -4.07 -11.71 7.07
N SER A 115 -2.79 -11.80 7.40
CA SER A 115 -1.71 -11.47 6.48
C SER A 115 -1.49 -12.60 5.49
N TYR A 116 -1.59 -12.30 4.20
CA TYR A 116 -1.23 -13.20 3.10
C TYR A 116 -0.88 -12.37 1.87
N LEU A 117 0.26 -12.60 1.27
CA LEU A 117 0.67 -12.01 0.01
C LEU A 117 0.87 -13.08 -1.05
N SER A 118 0.14 -12.95 -2.18
CA SER A 118 0.48 -13.59 -3.44
C SER A 118 1.04 -12.52 -4.38
N TYR A 119 2.30 -12.64 -4.74
CA TYR A 119 2.99 -11.68 -5.60
C TYR A 119 3.48 -12.40 -6.86
N GLU A 120 2.73 -12.24 -7.95
CA GLU A 120 3.01 -12.84 -9.26
C GLU A 120 3.39 -11.75 -10.27
N VAL A 121 4.52 -11.08 -10.03
CA VAL A 121 5.04 -10.00 -10.87
C VAL A 121 6.46 -10.35 -11.29
N ASP A 122 6.63 -10.64 -12.58
CA ASP A 122 7.94 -10.96 -13.17
C ASP A 122 8.60 -9.67 -13.66
N LEU A 123 9.63 -9.22 -12.92
CA LEU A 123 10.40 -8.02 -13.23
C LEU A 123 11.78 -8.41 -13.75
N LYS A 124 12.24 -7.73 -14.78
CA LYS A 124 13.54 -7.97 -15.38
C LYS A 124 14.64 -7.40 -14.50
N PHE A 125 15.70 -8.15 -14.30
CA PHE A 125 16.90 -7.65 -13.63
C PHE A 125 17.43 -6.39 -14.33
N GLN A 126 17.74 -5.36 -13.57
CA GLN A 126 18.42 -4.14 -14.01
C GLN A 126 19.69 -3.92 -13.18
N LYS A 127 20.80 -3.71 -13.89
CA LYS A 127 22.10 -3.52 -13.22
C LYS A 127 22.21 -2.17 -12.50
N ASN A 128 21.52 -1.15 -12.99
CA ASN A 128 21.59 0.23 -12.49
C ASN A 128 20.17 0.76 -12.23
N GLY A 129 20.03 1.63 -11.24
CA GLY A 129 18.75 2.25 -10.86
C GLY A 129 18.14 1.55 -9.66
N PHE A 130 16.85 1.77 -9.44
CA PHE A 130 16.11 1.20 -8.33
C PHE A 130 16.07 -0.34 -8.42
N ASN A 131 16.32 -1.00 -7.30
CA ASN A 131 16.19 -2.46 -7.22
C ASN A 131 14.71 -2.84 -7.12
N TYR A 132 14.14 -3.34 -8.21
CA TYR A 132 12.71 -3.67 -8.29
C TYR A 132 12.30 -4.87 -7.41
N ASP A 133 13.22 -5.71 -6.94
CA ASP A 133 12.92 -6.80 -6.00
C ASP A 133 12.40 -6.25 -4.67
N LEU A 134 12.81 -5.03 -4.30
CA LEU A 134 12.34 -4.34 -3.09
C LEU A 134 10.84 -4.01 -3.10
N ILE A 135 10.18 -4.03 -4.25
CA ILE A 135 8.73 -3.84 -4.33
C ILE A 135 7.99 -5.01 -3.69
N GLN A 136 8.48 -6.24 -3.85
CA GLN A 136 7.92 -7.40 -3.16
C GLN A 136 8.10 -7.28 -1.64
N GLU A 137 9.28 -6.85 -1.18
CA GLU A 137 9.57 -6.63 0.25
C GLU A 137 8.67 -5.55 0.85
N PHE A 138 8.48 -4.44 0.12
CA PHE A 138 7.53 -3.40 0.51
C PHE A 138 6.11 -3.95 0.75
N PHE A 139 5.56 -4.71 -0.21
CA PHE A 139 4.22 -5.28 -0.06
C PHE A 139 4.16 -6.36 1.00
N TYR A 140 5.22 -7.16 1.17
CA TYR A 140 5.31 -8.15 2.24
C TYR A 140 5.27 -7.49 3.63
N ALA A 141 6.07 -6.44 3.84
CA ALA A 141 6.08 -5.65 5.06
C ALA A 141 4.73 -4.99 5.34
N LEU A 142 4.12 -4.34 4.33
CA LEU A 142 2.81 -3.72 4.43
C LEU A 142 1.72 -4.73 4.81
N VAL A 143 1.62 -5.86 4.11
CA VAL A 143 0.62 -6.90 4.33
C VAL A 143 0.68 -7.44 5.75
N ASN A 144 1.88 -7.71 6.26
CA ASN A 144 2.09 -8.24 7.60
C ASN A 144 1.68 -7.25 8.70
N ASN A 145 1.81 -5.97 8.46
CA ASN A 145 1.50 -4.94 9.46
C ASN A 145 0.04 -4.46 9.42
N VAL A 146 -0.60 -4.44 8.25
CA VAL A 146 -2.03 -4.09 8.17
C VAL A 146 -2.95 -5.27 8.48
N GLY A 147 -2.52 -6.50 8.23
CA GLY A 147 -3.35 -7.70 8.33
C GLY A 147 -4.36 -7.79 7.17
N VAL A 148 -3.85 -7.87 5.95
CA VAL A 148 -4.64 -7.98 4.71
C VAL A 148 -4.24 -9.22 3.93
N THR A 149 -5.22 -9.87 3.30
CA THR A 149 -4.95 -10.81 2.21
C THR A 149 -4.83 -10.01 0.92
N LEU A 150 -3.70 -10.08 0.25
CA LEU A 150 -3.40 -9.30 -0.96
C LEU A 150 -2.88 -10.21 -2.08
N HIS A 151 -3.50 -10.13 -3.23
CA HIS A 151 -3.05 -10.77 -4.46
C HIS A 151 -2.68 -9.70 -5.47
N ILE A 152 -1.45 -9.78 -5.99
CA ILE A 152 -0.91 -8.90 -7.04
C ILE A 152 -0.46 -9.79 -8.18
N LYS A 153 -0.99 -9.55 -9.37
CA LYS A 153 -0.64 -10.31 -10.56
C LYS A 153 -0.38 -9.40 -11.76
N MET A 154 0.79 -9.50 -12.34
CA MET A 154 1.06 -8.96 -13.66
C MET A 154 0.45 -9.89 -14.71
N ILE A 155 -0.46 -9.39 -15.54
CA ILE A 155 -1.05 -10.15 -16.64
C ILE A 155 -0.16 -10.08 -17.86
N LYS A 156 0.40 -8.90 -18.14
CA LYS A 156 1.41 -8.64 -19.16
C LYS A 156 2.16 -7.34 -18.89
N GLY A 157 3.33 -7.19 -19.47
CA GLY A 157 4.17 -6.00 -19.41
C GLY A 157 5.60 -6.32 -19.85
N ARG A 158 6.37 -5.31 -20.17
CA ARG A 158 7.78 -5.46 -20.56
C ARG A 158 8.70 -4.40 -19.96
N ASN A 159 8.16 -3.25 -19.60
CA ASN A 159 8.88 -2.17 -18.93
C ASN A 159 8.60 -2.26 -17.42
N ASN A 160 9.64 -2.47 -16.61
CA ASN A 160 9.50 -2.60 -15.15
C ASN A 160 8.82 -1.39 -14.51
N HIS A 161 9.14 -0.17 -14.96
CA HIS A 161 8.51 1.05 -14.45
C HIS A 161 6.99 1.01 -14.69
N HIS A 162 6.54 0.73 -15.92
CA HIS A 162 5.11 0.65 -16.25
C HIS A 162 4.40 -0.47 -15.48
N ILE A 163 5.08 -1.61 -15.30
CA ILE A 163 4.53 -2.73 -14.52
C ILE A 163 4.31 -2.31 -13.07
N VAL A 164 5.36 -1.79 -12.39
CA VAL A 164 5.28 -1.40 -10.98
C VAL A 164 4.30 -0.24 -10.79
N GLU A 165 4.31 0.75 -11.67
CA GLU A 165 3.34 1.85 -11.65
C GLU A 165 1.90 1.34 -11.76
N SER A 166 1.63 0.39 -12.68
CA SER A 166 0.32 -0.23 -12.81
C SER A 166 -0.12 -0.96 -11.53
N VAL A 167 0.82 -1.62 -10.83
CA VAL A 167 0.56 -2.29 -9.55
C VAL A 167 0.19 -1.30 -8.46
N PHE A 168 0.96 -0.22 -8.27
CA PHE A 168 0.66 0.77 -7.22
C PHE A 168 -0.66 1.51 -7.45
N LYS A 169 -0.98 1.85 -8.70
CA LYS A 169 -2.28 2.43 -9.07
C LYS A 169 -3.43 1.44 -8.81
N ALA A 170 -3.28 0.18 -9.24
CA ALA A 170 -4.29 -0.85 -9.01
C ALA A 170 -4.50 -1.12 -7.52
N PHE A 171 -3.42 -1.17 -6.73
CA PHE A 171 -3.48 -1.30 -5.27
C PHE A 171 -4.19 -0.11 -4.64
N GLY A 172 -3.89 1.12 -5.07
CA GLY A 172 -4.58 2.32 -4.62
C GLY A 172 -6.09 2.22 -4.84
N HIS A 173 -6.54 1.93 -6.07
CA HIS A 173 -7.96 1.75 -6.38
C HIS A 173 -8.61 0.63 -5.56
N ALA A 174 -7.96 -0.54 -5.47
CA ALA A 174 -8.50 -1.67 -4.71
C ALA A 174 -8.66 -1.33 -3.23
N LEU A 175 -7.66 -0.69 -2.61
CA LEU A 175 -7.73 -0.23 -1.22
C LEU A 175 -8.81 0.84 -1.05
N GLY A 176 -8.86 1.84 -1.93
CA GLY A 176 -9.87 2.89 -1.90
C GLY A 176 -11.30 2.35 -1.90
N ILE A 177 -11.56 1.30 -2.71
CA ILE A 177 -12.86 0.60 -2.71
C ILE A 177 -13.11 -0.12 -1.39
N ALA A 178 -12.13 -0.88 -0.90
CA ALA A 178 -12.29 -1.73 0.28
C ALA A 178 -12.57 -0.95 1.57
N VAL A 179 -12.00 0.26 1.70
CA VAL A 179 -12.16 1.11 2.88
C VAL A 179 -13.44 1.92 2.89
N LEU A 180 -14.19 2.02 1.79
CA LEU A 180 -15.47 2.74 1.73
C LEU A 180 -16.47 2.16 2.72
N TYR A 181 -17.33 2.99 3.27
CA TYR A 181 -18.47 2.49 4.02
C TYR A 181 -19.52 1.85 3.09
N SER A 182 -19.97 0.65 3.47
CA SER A 182 -21.04 -0.03 2.77
C SER A 182 -22.36 0.72 2.96
N LYS A 183 -23.10 0.95 1.87
CA LYS A 183 -24.41 1.59 1.91
C LYS A 183 -25.48 0.72 2.61
N SER A 184 -25.29 -0.59 2.62
CA SER A 184 -26.29 -1.56 3.08
C SER A 184 -25.97 -2.26 4.41
N LYS A 185 -24.73 -2.23 4.87
CA LYS A 185 -24.29 -3.00 6.06
C LYS A 185 -23.55 -2.09 7.03
N LYS A 186 -24.04 -1.99 8.26
CA LYS A 186 -23.42 -1.25 9.38
C LYS A 186 -22.62 -2.15 10.32
N SER A 187 -22.64 -3.47 10.12
CA SER A 187 -21.95 -4.49 10.93
C SER A 187 -20.65 -4.93 10.26
N ILE A 188 -19.86 -5.69 11.01
CA ILE A 188 -18.67 -6.38 10.46
C ILE A 188 -19.14 -7.39 9.41
N LEU A 189 -18.55 -7.35 8.22
CA LEU A 189 -18.86 -8.29 7.12
C LEU A 189 -18.14 -9.62 7.37
N SER A 190 -18.58 -10.34 8.37
CA SER A 190 -18.07 -11.66 8.76
C SER A 190 -19.17 -12.46 9.47
N THR A 191 -19.36 -13.71 9.10
CA THR A 191 -20.26 -14.64 9.81
C THR A 191 -19.76 -14.96 11.22
N LYS A 192 -18.48 -14.73 11.51
CA LYS A 192 -17.87 -14.90 12.84
C LYS A 192 -18.09 -13.70 13.76
N GLY A 193 -18.60 -12.57 13.26
CA GLY A 193 -18.77 -11.33 14.02
C GLY A 193 -17.49 -10.54 14.31
N VAL A 194 -16.33 -11.04 13.87
CA VAL A 194 -15.00 -10.41 14.04
C VAL A 194 -14.16 -10.54 12.76
N LEU A 195 -13.17 -9.66 12.60
CA LEU A 195 -12.15 -9.66 11.52
C LEU A 195 -10.76 -9.56 12.14
#